data_8a0e9b5d744ab922d52f77b7c060176f
#
_entry.id   8a0e9b5d744ab922d52f77b7c060176f
#
_cell.length_a   1.000
_cell.length_b   1.000
_cell.length_c   1.000
_cell.angle_alpha   90.00
_cell.angle_beta   90.00
_cell.angle_gamma   90.00
#
_symmetry.space_group_name_H-M   'P 1'
#
loop_
_entity.id
_entity.type
_entity.pdbx_description
1 polymer ?
#
loop_
_entity_poly.entity_id
_entity_poly.type
_entity_poly.pdbx_seq_one_letter_code
_entity_poly.pdbx_strand_id
1 'polypeptide(L)'
;MNIVNDVATIWISGVTASGKTTLGKLLYKELLNTGVKNLIHLDGDDLRQRQFKVYGHSLEERMELIQKYIEIIQEENKKGLIVIISTVSHKKEMRDSARNQLNNFMEINLLCDIE
;
A
#
# COMPACT_ATOMS: atom_id res chain seq x y z
N MET A 1 23.14 -8.45 -0.16
CA MET A 1 21.75 -8.58 0.29
C MET A 1 20.80 -8.06 -0.78
N ASN A 2 19.85 -8.85 -1.16
CA ASN A 2 18.83 -8.42 -2.10
C ASN A 2 17.66 -7.86 -1.31
N ILE A 3 17.41 -6.57 -1.44
CA ILE A 3 16.35 -5.89 -0.68
C ILE A 3 14.98 -6.52 -0.93
N VAL A 4 14.77 -7.07 -2.12
CA VAL A 4 13.50 -7.68 -2.50
C VAL A 4 13.18 -8.92 -1.66
N ASN A 5 14.21 -9.64 -1.22
CA ASN A 5 14.00 -10.84 -0.39
C ASN A 5 13.58 -10.51 1.03
N ASP A 6 13.80 -9.26 1.46
CA ASP A 6 13.52 -8.84 2.83
C ASP A 6 12.23 -8.04 2.96
N VAL A 7 11.66 -7.58 1.84
CA VAL A 7 10.47 -6.74 1.84
C VAL A 7 9.26 -7.56 1.39
N ALA A 8 8.20 -7.52 2.18
CA ALA A 8 6.93 -8.18 1.84
C ALA A 8 5.86 -7.19 1.40
N THR A 9 5.94 -5.95 1.89
CA THR A 9 4.96 -4.92 1.55
C THR A 9 5.65 -3.58 1.36
N ILE A 10 5.36 -2.94 0.24
CA ILE A 10 5.76 -1.55 -0.02
C ILE A 10 4.48 -0.71 0.02
N TRP A 11 4.40 0.13 1.04
CA TRP A 11 3.23 0.95 1.30
C TRP A 11 3.51 2.39 0.85
N ILE A 12 2.80 2.82 -0.18
CA ILE A 12 2.97 4.16 -0.74
C ILE A 12 1.80 5.02 -0.26
N SER A 13 2.10 6.01 0.55
CA SER A 13 1.12 6.95 1.07
C SER A 13 1.22 8.28 0.34
N GLY A 14 0.10 8.95 0.23
CA GLY A 14 0.06 10.28 -0.33
C GLY A 14 -1.37 10.72 -0.51
N VAL A 15 -1.59 12.01 -0.63
CA VAL A 15 -2.92 12.53 -0.92
C VAL A 15 -3.24 12.29 -2.40
N THR A 16 -4.50 12.42 -2.75
CA THR A 16 -4.95 12.33 -4.14
C THR A 16 -4.13 13.28 -5.01
N ALA A 17 -3.74 12.81 -6.19
CA ALA A 17 -2.94 13.57 -7.16
C ALA A 17 -1.48 13.79 -6.75
N SER A 18 -0.98 13.06 -5.75
CA SER A 18 0.43 13.15 -5.34
C SER A 18 1.37 12.29 -6.20
N GLY A 19 0.81 11.47 -7.09
CA GLY A 19 1.62 10.58 -7.94
C GLY A 19 1.86 9.20 -7.35
N LYS A 20 1.18 8.84 -6.25
CA LYS A 20 1.40 7.54 -5.60
C LYS A 20 1.07 6.36 -6.50
N THR A 21 0.01 6.47 -7.32
CA THR A 21 -0.36 5.40 -8.26
C THR A 21 0.68 5.27 -9.36
N THR A 22 1.16 6.40 -9.88
CA THR A 22 2.22 6.42 -10.89
C THR A 22 3.49 5.77 -10.34
N LEU A 23 3.89 6.13 -9.13
CA LEU A 23 5.05 5.54 -8.49
C LEU A 23 4.87 4.04 -8.28
N GLY A 24 3.69 3.62 -7.84
CA GLY A 24 3.39 2.20 -7.65
C GLY A 24 3.55 1.40 -8.93
N LYS A 25 3.05 1.94 -10.04
CA LYS A 25 3.18 1.28 -11.35
C LYS A 25 4.62 1.22 -11.81
N LEU A 26 5.39 2.30 -11.60
CA LEU A 26 6.81 2.31 -11.94
C LEU A 26 7.60 1.30 -11.13
N LEU A 27 7.37 1.24 -9.83
CA LEU A 27 8.03 0.26 -8.96
C LEU A 27 7.72 -1.16 -9.39
N TYR A 28 6.45 -1.43 -9.69
CA TYR A 28 6.03 -2.73 -10.16
C TYR A 28 6.80 -3.14 -11.41
N LYS A 29 6.84 -2.24 -12.39
CA LYS A 29 7.54 -2.50 -13.65
C LYS A 29 9.04 -2.71 -13.45
N GLU A 30 9.68 -1.85 -12.65
CA GLU A 30 11.12 -1.93 -12.41
C GLU A 30 11.48 -3.21 -11.67
N LEU A 31 10.70 -3.61 -10.67
CA LEU A 31 10.98 -4.83 -9.95
C LEU A 31 10.79 -6.07 -10.83
N LEU A 32 9.77 -6.06 -11.69
CA LEU A 32 9.61 -7.14 -12.66
C LEU A 32 10.83 -7.22 -13.59
N ASN A 33 11.34 -6.07 -14.01
CA ASN A 33 12.51 -6.02 -14.90
C ASN A 33 13.78 -6.54 -14.22
N THR A 34 13.85 -6.47 -12.89
CA THR A 34 15.00 -7.03 -12.15
C THR A 34 14.87 -8.52 -11.85
N GLY A 35 13.79 -9.14 -12.28
CA GLY A 35 13.60 -10.58 -12.12
C GLY A 35 12.64 -10.98 -11.01
N VAL A 36 12.06 -10.04 -10.29
CA VAL A 36 11.05 -10.35 -9.27
C VAL A 36 9.77 -10.77 -9.98
N LYS A 37 9.25 -11.95 -9.65
CA LYS A 37 8.07 -12.51 -10.32
C LYS A 37 6.84 -12.56 -9.43
N ASN A 38 7.04 -12.64 -8.12
CA ASN A 38 5.97 -12.79 -7.14
C ASN A 38 5.54 -11.42 -6.59
N LEU A 39 5.02 -10.57 -7.46
CA LEU A 39 4.74 -9.18 -7.16
C LEU A 39 3.32 -8.82 -7.59
N ILE A 40 2.61 -8.09 -6.75
CA ILE A 40 1.27 -7.57 -7.06
C ILE A 40 1.19 -6.10 -6.67
N HIS A 41 0.53 -5.31 -7.47
CA HIS A 41 0.24 -3.90 -7.17
C HIS A 41 -1.24 -3.73 -6.88
N LEU A 42 -1.55 -3.18 -5.72
CA LEU A 42 -2.92 -2.89 -5.30
C LEU A 42 -3.12 -1.38 -5.22
N ASP A 43 -4.21 -0.90 -5.81
CA ASP A 43 -4.58 0.51 -5.74
C ASP A 43 -5.63 0.66 -4.65
N GLY A 44 -5.36 1.49 -3.64
CA GLY A 44 -6.26 1.68 -2.51
C GLY A 44 -7.63 2.23 -2.91
N ASP A 45 -7.66 3.14 -3.89
CA ASP A 45 -8.93 3.70 -4.36
C ASP A 45 -9.78 2.62 -5.03
N ASP A 46 -9.16 1.76 -5.81
CA ASP A 46 -9.83 0.64 -6.45
C ASP A 46 -10.34 -0.36 -5.42
N LEU A 47 -9.52 -0.68 -4.43
CA LEU A 47 -9.93 -1.56 -3.34
C LEU A 47 -11.11 -0.99 -2.56
N ARG A 48 -11.09 0.33 -2.31
CA ARG A 48 -12.16 1.01 -1.60
C ARG A 48 -13.50 0.87 -2.33
N GLN A 49 -13.47 0.99 -3.65
CA GLN A 49 -14.67 0.88 -4.47
C GLN A 49 -15.25 -0.52 -4.48
N ARG A 50 -14.42 -1.54 -4.22
CA ARG A 50 -14.85 -2.94 -4.21
C ARG A 50 -15.42 -3.40 -2.89
N GLN A 51 -15.37 -2.55 -1.84
CA GLN A 51 -15.92 -2.94 -0.54
C GLN A 51 -17.44 -2.87 -0.55
N PHE A 52 -18.06 -3.76 0.20
CA PHE A 52 -19.52 -3.76 0.35
C PHE A 52 -20.02 -2.56 1.14
N LYS A 53 -19.21 -2.07 2.05
CA LYS A 53 -19.53 -0.91 2.87
C LYS A 53 -18.98 0.35 2.24
N VAL A 54 -19.78 1.41 2.23
CA VAL A 54 -19.30 2.72 1.82
C VAL A 54 -18.59 3.35 3.01
N TYR A 55 -17.32 3.64 2.84
CA TYR A 55 -16.53 4.26 3.89
C TYR A 55 -16.49 5.77 3.70
N GLY A 56 -16.79 6.50 4.79
CA GLY A 56 -16.71 7.95 4.80
C GLY A 56 -15.30 8.43 5.08
N HIS A 57 -15.21 9.66 5.58
CA HIS A 57 -13.93 10.34 5.77
C HIS A 57 -13.57 10.58 7.24
N SER A 58 -14.35 10.05 8.20
CA SER A 58 -13.97 10.13 9.61
C SER A 58 -12.72 9.28 9.85
N LEU A 59 -11.97 9.61 10.88
CA LEU A 59 -10.78 8.83 11.23
C LEU A 59 -11.15 7.38 11.50
N GLU A 60 -12.25 7.15 12.21
CA GLU A 60 -12.72 5.80 12.52
C GLU A 60 -12.98 4.99 11.24
N GLU A 61 -13.69 5.57 10.28
CA GLU A 61 -13.98 4.88 9.01
C GLU A 61 -12.72 4.65 8.19
N ARG A 62 -11.81 5.63 8.19
CA ARG A 62 -10.53 5.47 7.49
C ARG A 62 -9.69 4.36 8.13
N MET A 63 -9.70 4.25 9.46
CA MET A 63 -8.99 3.18 10.16
C MET A 63 -9.58 1.82 9.86
N GLU A 64 -10.92 1.71 9.77
CA GLU A 64 -11.57 0.47 9.35
C GLU A 64 -11.14 0.06 7.94
N LEU A 65 -11.10 1.02 7.02
CA LEU A 65 -10.72 0.74 5.64
C LEU A 65 -9.27 0.29 5.55
N ILE A 66 -8.38 0.96 6.29
CA ILE A 66 -6.97 0.57 6.35
C ILE A 66 -6.83 -0.86 6.89
N GLN A 67 -7.62 -1.22 7.90
CA GLN A 67 -7.58 -2.58 8.44
C GLN A 67 -7.99 -3.61 7.38
N LYS A 68 -8.96 -3.28 6.53
CA LYS A 68 -9.32 -4.15 5.41
C LYS A 68 -8.17 -4.32 4.43
N TYR A 69 -7.47 -3.24 4.11
CA TYR A 69 -6.30 -3.32 3.25
C TYR A 69 -5.22 -4.21 3.85
N ILE A 70 -4.97 -4.06 5.15
CA ILE A 70 -3.98 -4.87 5.86
C ILE A 70 -4.33 -6.35 5.75
N GLU A 71 -5.60 -6.71 5.95
CA GLU A 71 -6.05 -8.09 5.84
C GLU A 71 -5.86 -8.65 4.43
N ILE A 72 -6.17 -7.85 3.42
CA ILE A 72 -5.95 -8.25 2.02
C ILE A 72 -4.46 -8.49 1.77
N ILE A 73 -3.61 -7.58 2.24
CA ILE A 73 -2.16 -7.70 2.08
C ILE A 73 -1.64 -8.97 2.77
N GLN A 74 -2.11 -9.24 3.98
CA GLN A 74 -1.70 -10.44 4.73
C GLN A 74 -2.05 -11.71 3.96
N GLU A 75 -3.22 -11.75 3.34
CA GLU A 75 -3.60 -12.90 2.52
C GLU A 75 -2.69 -13.06 1.30
N GLU A 76 -2.34 -11.95 0.64
CA GLU A 76 -1.43 -12.02 -0.51
C GLU A 76 -0.03 -12.42 -0.08
N ASN A 77 0.44 -11.89 1.07
CA ASN A 77 1.76 -12.28 1.60
C ASN A 77 1.80 -13.78 1.93
N LYS A 78 0.71 -14.35 2.41
CA LYS A 78 0.64 -15.80 2.70
C LYS A 78 0.80 -16.64 1.43
N LYS A 79 0.41 -16.10 0.30
CA LYS A 79 0.58 -16.76 -1.00
C LYS A 79 2.01 -16.62 -1.54
N GLY A 80 2.87 -15.92 -0.82
CA GLY A 80 4.24 -15.67 -1.24
C GLY A 80 4.39 -14.43 -2.10
N LEU A 81 3.39 -13.58 -2.19
CA LEU A 81 3.43 -12.37 -3.01
C LEU A 81 3.96 -11.18 -2.23
N ILE A 82 4.78 -10.39 -2.91
CA ILE A 82 5.21 -9.08 -2.43
C ILE A 82 4.17 -8.06 -2.91
N VAL A 83 3.66 -7.26 -2.00
CA VAL A 83 2.57 -6.33 -2.29
C VAL A 83 3.09 -4.90 -2.35
N ILE A 84 2.79 -4.22 -3.45
CA ILE A 84 2.92 -2.76 -3.53
C ILE A 84 1.51 -2.22 -3.41
N ILE A 85 1.24 -1.37 -2.43
CA ILE A 85 -0.06 -0.73 -2.28
C ILE A 85 0.08 0.78 -2.33
N SER A 86 -0.80 1.43 -3.08
CA SER A 86 -0.88 2.89 -3.17
C SER A 86 -2.18 3.32 -2.51
N THR A 87 -2.10 4.14 -1.47
CA THR A 87 -3.29 4.48 -0.69
C THR A 87 -3.20 5.88 -0.07
N VAL A 88 -4.36 6.48 0.16
CA VAL A 88 -4.45 7.70 0.94
C VAL A 88 -4.44 7.31 2.41
N SER A 89 -3.31 7.51 3.07
CA SER A 89 -3.13 7.20 4.48
C SER A 89 -2.37 8.35 5.14
N HIS A 90 -2.98 9.52 5.10
CA HIS A 90 -2.31 10.75 5.50
C HIS A 90 -2.14 10.89 7.02
N LYS A 91 -2.91 10.18 7.81
CA LYS A 91 -2.78 10.20 9.26
C LYS A 91 -1.75 9.19 9.71
N LYS A 92 -0.91 9.59 10.68
CA LYS A 92 0.12 8.74 11.22
C LYS A 92 -0.45 7.45 11.80
N GLU A 93 -1.61 7.52 12.46
CA GLU A 93 -2.26 6.36 13.05
C GLU A 93 -2.56 5.28 12.00
N MET A 94 -2.94 5.70 10.80
CA MET A 94 -3.24 4.79 9.70
C MET A 94 -1.98 4.04 9.26
N ARG A 95 -0.87 4.76 9.13
CA ARG A 95 0.40 4.17 8.70
C ARG A 95 1.01 3.30 9.79
N ASP A 96 0.91 3.74 11.05
CA ASP A 96 1.42 2.97 12.20
C ASP A 96 0.66 1.65 12.35
N SER A 97 -0.64 1.66 12.12
CA SER A 97 -1.44 0.44 12.16
C SER A 97 -0.95 -0.58 11.15
N ALA A 98 -0.63 -0.13 9.94
CA ALA A 98 -0.07 -0.99 8.90
C ALA A 98 1.30 -1.51 9.31
N ARG A 99 2.17 -0.62 9.78
CA ARG A 99 3.54 -1.00 10.18
C ARG A 99 3.53 -2.04 11.29
N ASN A 100 2.63 -1.91 12.24
CA ASN A 100 2.58 -2.80 13.39
C ASN A 100 2.06 -4.20 13.04
N GLN A 101 1.29 -4.33 11.98
CA GLN A 101 0.65 -5.59 11.61
C GLN A 101 1.29 -6.30 10.43
N LEU A 102 2.09 -5.59 9.63
CA LEU A 102 2.70 -6.15 8.43
C LEU A 102 4.19 -6.37 8.64
N ASN A 103 4.66 -7.56 8.30
CA ASN A 103 6.08 -7.91 8.40
C ASN A 103 6.85 -7.39 7.20
N ASN A 104 8.12 -7.03 7.43
CA ASN A 104 9.02 -6.58 6.37
C ASN A 104 8.41 -5.44 5.56
N PHE A 105 7.93 -4.46 6.27
CA PHE A 105 7.17 -3.33 5.77
C PHE A 105 8.10 -2.19 5.37
N MET A 106 7.92 -1.67 4.16
CA MET A 106 8.62 -0.48 3.69
C MET A 106 7.58 0.60 3.40
N GLU A 107 7.79 1.77 3.95
CA GLU A 107 6.88 2.90 3.75
C GLU A 107 7.52 3.94 2.86
N ILE A 108 6.77 4.40 1.86
CA ILE A 108 7.13 5.55 1.03
C ILE A 108 6.02 6.56 1.19
N ASN A 109 6.34 7.72 1.72
CA ASN A 109 5.36 8.78 1.93
C ASN A 109 5.63 9.91 0.94
N LEU A 110 4.73 10.05 -0.05
CA LEU A 110 4.87 11.10 -1.05
C LEU A 110 4.35 12.42 -0.50
N LEU A 111 5.25 13.36 -0.37
CA LEU A 111 4.89 14.73 -0.02
C LEU A 111 4.63 15.44 -1.32
N CYS A 112 3.37 15.84 -1.52
CA CYS A 112 3.02 16.58 -2.70
C CYS A 112 3.35 18.05 -2.46
N ASP A 113 4.38 18.50 -3.13
CA ASP A 113 4.85 19.87 -3.03
C ASP A 113 4.04 20.71 -4.02
N ILE A 114 2.83 21.07 -3.62
CA ILE A 114 1.94 21.86 -4.46
C ILE A 114 2.25 23.33 -4.25
N GLU A 115 2.82 23.90 -5.22
CA GLU A 115 3.12 25.33 -5.22
C GLU A 115 2.08 26.10 -6.01
#